data_884a525c6bf6d8b05cf65d8e7911b652
#
_entry.id   884a525c6bf6d8b05cf65d8e7911b652
#
_cell.length_a   1.000
_cell.length_b   1.000
_cell.length_c   1.000
_cell.angle_alpha   90.00
_cell.angle_beta   90.00
_cell.angle_gamma   90.00
#
_symmetry.space_group_name_H-M   'P 1'
#
loop_
_entity.id
_entity.type
_entity.pdbx_description
1 polymer ?
#
loop_
_entity_poly.entity_id
_entity_poly.type
_entity_poly.pdbx_seq_one_letter_code
_entity_poly.pdbx_strand_id
1 'polypeptide(L)'
;MSFNDNVQLDTSSIGSGGGGGGGGRGGLVVGGGIGGLILAILAMLFGGNGGTLPTTQDQTSYGDNVQSVDDSAIKQQCKTGADANKYVECRIVGTVNSAEAYWAQELPRYGKKFREPKTVIYSGATQSACGTASNQVGPFYCPVDESIYIDGSFFDILTQRFGSDDGALAQEYVVAHEYGHHIQNVLGLLGRAQQDPQGAQSGAVRVELMADCFGGMWAQAAATTQDANGNTYLKPLTQDDVRSALSAAAAVGDDNIQERAQGRVTPESWTHGSADARQNWFIAGMKSGNDINKCNTFSVDDPETQIAS
;
A
#
# COMPACT_ATOMS: atom_id res chain seq x y z
N MET A 1 0.77 -15.04 -5.07
CA MET A 1 2.01 -15.85 -5.22
C MET A 1 2.25 -16.62 -3.94
N SER A 2 2.92 -17.76 -3.95
CA SER A 2 3.17 -18.53 -2.72
C SER A 2 4.60 -18.33 -2.24
N PHE A 3 4.77 -18.18 -0.93
CA PHE A 3 6.09 -18.19 -0.31
C PHE A 3 6.72 -19.58 -0.40
N ASN A 4 8.04 -19.63 -0.46
CA ASN A 4 8.78 -20.85 -0.22
C ASN A 4 8.67 -21.21 1.27
N ASP A 5 8.26 -22.42 1.57
CA ASP A 5 7.89 -22.83 2.94
C ASP A 5 9.03 -22.66 3.95
N ASN A 6 10.29 -22.78 3.50
CA ASN A 6 11.48 -22.73 4.35
C ASN A 6 12.08 -21.33 4.54
N VAL A 7 11.58 -20.29 3.84
CA VAL A 7 12.08 -18.94 4.05
C VAL A 7 11.78 -18.49 5.47
N GLN A 8 12.74 -17.83 6.12
CA GLN A 8 12.58 -17.34 7.48
C GLN A 8 11.98 -15.94 7.46
N LEU A 9 10.98 -15.71 8.32
CA LEU A 9 10.34 -14.40 8.46
C LEU A 9 10.97 -13.65 9.63
N ASP A 10 11.32 -12.39 9.37
CA ASP A 10 11.76 -11.43 10.39
C ASP A 10 10.59 -10.55 10.81
N THR A 11 10.29 -10.55 12.08
CA THR A 11 9.25 -9.72 12.68
C THR A 11 9.79 -8.51 13.42
N SER A 12 11.07 -8.17 13.29
CA SER A 12 11.71 -7.09 14.03
C SER A 12 11.19 -5.70 13.63
N SER A 13 10.84 -5.52 12.33
CA SER A 13 10.27 -4.28 11.80
C SER A 13 8.75 -4.17 12.02
N ILE A 14 8.14 -5.24 12.59
CA ILE A 14 6.70 -5.27 12.86
C ILE A 14 6.40 -4.65 14.21
N GLY A 15 5.59 -3.60 14.22
CA GLY A 15 5.09 -2.94 15.41
C GLY A 15 3.60 -3.13 15.59
N SER A 16 3.12 -3.11 16.84
CA SER A 16 1.69 -2.99 17.13
C SER A 16 1.25 -1.53 17.13
N GLY A 17 0.07 -1.28 16.64
CA GLY A 17 -0.68 -0.07 16.87
C GLY A 17 -1.18 0.00 18.33
N GLY A 18 -0.28 0.08 19.29
CA GLY A 18 -0.59 0.24 20.70
C GLY A 18 -0.17 1.64 21.18
N GLY A 19 -1.15 2.45 21.64
CA GLY A 19 -0.95 3.81 22.05
C GLY A 19 0.13 3.98 23.10
N GLY A 20 1.25 4.57 22.72
CA GLY A 20 2.19 5.19 23.63
C GLY A 20 1.56 6.47 24.18
N GLY A 21 1.11 6.44 25.42
CA GLY A 21 0.61 7.62 26.13
C GLY A 21 1.70 8.70 26.24
N GLY A 22 1.52 9.77 25.50
CA GLY A 22 2.25 11.01 25.62
C GLY A 22 1.27 12.16 25.47
N GLY A 23 0.82 12.72 26.60
CA GLY A 23 -0.07 13.89 26.64
C GLY A 23 0.58 15.10 25.98
N GLY A 24 0.16 15.46 24.79
CA GLY A 24 0.47 16.71 24.14
C GLY A 24 -0.80 17.27 23.53
N ARG A 25 -1.35 18.35 24.12
CA ARG A 25 -2.35 19.18 23.47
C ARG A 25 -1.69 19.84 22.26
N GLY A 26 -1.85 19.24 21.09
CA GLY A 26 -1.42 19.78 19.82
C GLY A 26 -2.62 19.91 18.90
N GLY A 27 -2.85 21.14 18.39
CA GLY A 27 -3.97 21.44 17.50
C GLY A 27 -3.92 20.61 16.22
N LEU A 28 -5.11 20.35 15.68
CA LEU A 28 -5.33 19.71 14.39
C LEU A 28 -4.55 20.46 13.31
N VAL A 29 -3.46 19.88 12.87
CA VAL A 29 -2.89 20.24 11.57
C VAL A 29 -3.52 19.28 10.57
N VAL A 30 -4.51 19.74 9.83
CA VAL A 30 -4.96 19.10 8.59
C VAL A 30 -3.81 19.27 7.60
N GLY A 31 -2.75 18.50 7.77
CA GLY A 31 -1.68 18.37 6.80
C GLY A 31 -2.10 17.25 5.84
N GLY A 32 -2.41 17.62 4.58
CA GLY A 32 -2.69 16.67 3.52
C GLY A 32 -1.49 15.75 3.29
N GLY A 33 -1.42 14.64 4.01
CA GLY A 33 -0.58 13.52 3.70
C GLY A 33 -1.32 12.61 2.70
N ILE A 34 -0.58 11.79 1.96
CA ILE A 34 -1.13 10.82 0.98
C ILE A 34 -2.23 9.95 1.61
N GLY A 35 -2.11 9.57 2.89
CA GLY A 35 -3.15 8.88 3.65
C GLY A 35 -4.50 9.64 3.80
N GLY A 36 -4.52 10.96 3.60
CA GLY A 36 -5.76 11.75 3.62
C GLY A 36 -6.61 11.60 2.34
N LEU A 37 -6.04 11.09 1.27
CA LEU A 37 -6.73 10.97 -0.03
C LEU A 37 -7.61 9.72 -0.07
N ILE A 38 -7.17 8.60 0.49
CA ILE A 38 -8.01 7.39 0.62
C ILE A 38 -9.23 7.68 1.53
N LEU A 39 -9.06 8.49 2.57
CA LEU A 39 -10.16 8.96 3.43
C LEU A 39 -11.28 9.65 2.65
N ALA A 40 -10.95 10.46 1.63
CA ALA A 40 -11.96 11.18 0.84
C ALA A 40 -12.80 10.23 -0.01
N ILE A 41 -12.21 9.19 -0.59
CA ILE A 41 -12.90 8.21 -1.43
C ILE A 41 -13.81 7.33 -0.57
N LEU A 42 -13.32 6.85 0.57
CA LEU A 42 -14.13 6.03 1.46
C LEU A 42 -15.25 6.82 2.13
N ALA A 43 -15.05 8.10 2.45
CA ALA A 43 -16.13 8.98 2.92
C ALA A 43 -17.22 9.19 1.86
N MET A 44 -16.87 9.18 0.56
CA MET A 44 -17.84 9.21 -0.53
C MET A 44 -18.60 7.89 -0.68
N LEU A 45 -17.94 6.76 -0.40
CA LEU A 45 -18.55 5.42 -0.49
C LEU A 45 -19.46 5.08 0.69
N PHE A 46 -19.17 5.62 1.89
CA PHE A 46 -19.85 5.29 3.13
C PHE A 46 -20.74 6.42 3.65
N GLY A 47 -20.54 7.66 3.16
CA GLY A 47 -21.37 8.82 3.46
C GLY A 47 -22.62 8.82 2.60
N GLY A 48 -23.69 8.17 3.04
CA GLY A 48 -24.98 8.28 2.39
C GLY A 48 -25.47 9.72 2.31
N ASN A 49 -25.71 10.19 1.10
CA ASN A 49 -26.52 11.36 0.72
C ASN A 49 -26.15 12.72 1.37
N GLY A 50 -25.33 13.51 0.66
CA GLY A 50 -25.24 14.95 0.88
C GLY A 50 -24.02 15.44 1.66
N GLY A 51 -22.94 15.53 0.96
CA GLY A 51 -21.71 16.28 1.15
C GLY A 51 -21.60 17.30 2.26
N THR A 52 -21.17 16.91 3.42
CA THR A 52 -20.33 17.71 4.31
C THR A 52 -19.35 16.77 4.97
N LEU A 53 -18.06 17.08 4.87
CA LEU A 53 -17.04 16.44 5.69
C LEU A 53 -17.53 16.49 7.16
N PRO A 54 -17.46 15.39 7.93
CA PRO A 54 -17.86 15.43 9.32
C PRO A 54 -17.02 16.48 10.05
N THR A 55 -17.67 17.53 10.48
CA THR A 55 -17.07 18.52 11.38
C THR A 55 -16.81 17.84 12.72
N THR A 56 -15.78 18.27 13.40
CA THR A 56 -15.17 17.75 14.63
C THR A 56 -16.09 17.44 15.82
N GLN A 57 -17.41 17.41 15.66
CA GLN A 57 -18.37 17.15 16.73
C GLN A 57 -18.97 15.73 16.77
N ASP A 58 -18.78 14.91 15.72
CA ASP A 58 -19.29 13.52 15.69
C ASP A 58 -18.24 12.44 16.08
N GLN A 59 -17.09 12.83 16.62
CA GLN A 59 -16.03 11.90 17.00
C GLN A 59 -16.27 11.16 18.33
N THR A 60 -17.44 11.28 18.96
CA THR A 60 -17.67 10.71 20.30
C THR A 60 -18.23 9.27 20.29
N SER A 61 -18.43 8.62 19.14
CA SER A 61 -19.03 7.27 19.07
C SER A 61 -18.10 6.16 18.56
N TYR A 62 -16.84 6.43 18.22
CA TYR A 62 -15.89 5.39 17.72
C TYR A 62 -14.85 4.98 18.76
N GLY A 63 -15.10 5.21 20.05
CA GLY A 63 -14.11 5.16 21.13
C GLY A 63 -13.76 3.81 21.72
N ASP A 64 -14.43 2.69 21.40
CA ASP A 64 -14.38 1.51 22.29
C ASP A 64 -13.90 0.19 21.70
N ASN A 65 -13.38 0.13 20.46
CA ASN A 65 -12.82 -1.12 19.93
C ASN A 65 -11.49 -0.93 19.22
N VAL A 66 -10.55 -0.21 19.84
CA VAL A 66 -9.14 -0.26 19.43
C VAL A 66 -8.56 -1.59 19.93
N GLN A 67 -8.61 -2.62 19.13
CA GLN A 67 -7.89 -3.86 19.39
C GLN A 67 -6.54 -3.77 18.68
N SER A 68 -5.48 -3.50 19.43
CA SER A 68 -4.13 -3.77 18.96
C SER A 68 -4.02 -5.27 18.71
N VAL A 69 -3.61 -5.68 17.52
CA VAL A 69 -3.14 -7.04 17.31
C VAL A 69 -1.94 -7.21 18.23
N ASP A 70 -1.93 -8.27 19.04
CA ASP A 70 -0.81 -8.52 19.95
C ASP A 70 0.44 -8.88 19.12
N ASP A 71 1.43 -7.99 19.12
CA ASP A 71 2.73 -8.23 18.47
C ASP A 71 3.34 -9.55 18.88
N SER A 72 3.13 -9.95 20.13
CA SER A 72 3.64 -11.22 20.63
C SER A 72 3.01 -12.40 19.90
N ALA A 73 1.73 -12.31 19.52
CA ALA A 73 1.04 -13.33 18.75
C ALA A 73 1.61 -13.42 17.33
N ILE A 74 1.78 -12.27 16.63
CA ILE A 74 2.40 -12.24 15.30
C ILE A 74 3.83 -12.81 15.38
N LYS A 75 4.63 -12.36 16.35
CA LYS A 75 6.01 -12.82 16.55
C LYS A 75 6.10 -14.31 16.88
N GLN A 76 5.11 -14.89 17.52
CA GLN A 76 5.07 -16.33 17.79
C GLN A 76 4.60 -17.14 16.59
N GLN A 77 3.63 -16.61 15.82
CA GLN A 77 2.98 -17.30 14.72
C GLN A 77 3.77 -17.24 13.42
N CYS A 78 4.33 -16.08 13.08
CA CYS A 78 4.96 -15.83 11.78
C CYS A 78 6.46 -16.13 11.82
N LYS A 79 6.83 -17.38 11.54
CA LYS A 79 8.23 -17.85 11.56
C LYS A 79 8.78 -18.17 10.18
N THR A 80 7.93 -18.68 9.30
CA THR A 80 8.37 -19.26 8.03
C THR A 80 7.41 -18.88 6.89
N GLY A 81 7.86 -19.11 5.66
CA GLY A 81 7.01 -18.95 4.49
C GLY A 81 5.78 -19.86 4.49
N ALA A 82 5.85 -21.02 5.17
CA ALA A 82 4.67 -21.86 5.37
C ALA A 82 3.57 -21.13 6.19
N ASP A 83 3.97 -20.31 7.17
CA ASP A 83 3.04 -19.49 7.94
C ASP A 83 2.48 -18.35 7.07
N ALA A 84 3.31 -17.73 6.22
CA ALA A 84 2.87 -16.72 5.27
C ALA A 84 1.86 -17.26 4.23
N ASN A 85 1.99 -18.51 3.85
CA ASN A 85 1.02 -19.17 2.96
C ASN A 85 -0.33 -19.43 3.66
N LYS A 86 -0.36 -19.46 4.98
CA LYS A 86 -1.54 -19.86 5.77
C LYS A 86 -2.26 -18.68 6.41
N TYR A 87 -1.53 -17.68 6.90
CA TYR A 87 -2.06 -16.58 7.70
C TYR A 87 -1.81 -15.24 7.02
N VAL A 88 -2.83 -14.38 7.01
CA VAL A 88 -2.79 -13.08 6.33
C VAL A 88 -1.71 -12.17 6.95
N GLU A 89 -1.64 -12.10 8.28
CA GLU A 89 -0.65 -11.29 8.98
C GLU A 89 0.78 -11.75 8.65
N CYS A 90 1.00 -13.07 8.57
CA CYS A 90 2.30 -13.60 8.20
C CYS A 90 2.63 -13.37 6.73
N ARG A 91 1.62 -13.31 5.85
CA ARG A 91 1.78 -12.91 4.45
C ARG A 91 2.21 -11.45 4.34
N ILE A 92 1.62 -10.57 5.12
CA ILE A 92 2.07 -9.16 5.21
C ILE A 92 3.54 -9.10 5.64
N VAL A 93 3.90 -9.79 6.74
CA VAL A 93 5.29 -9.87 7.22
C VAL A 93 6.24 -10.37 6.13
N GLY A 94 5.91 -11.49 5.50
CA GLY A 94 6.75 -12.08 4.45
C GLY A 94 6.91 -11.17 3.24
N THR A 95 5.86 -10.45 2.84
CA THR A 95 5.90 -9.50 1.73
C THR A 95 6.80 -8.30 2.08
N VAL A 96 6.68 -7.75 3.29
CA VAL A 96 7.56 -6.69 3.78
C VAL A 96 9.01 -7.14 3.76
N ASN A 97 9.34 -8.31 4.34
CA ASN A 97 10.71 -8.83 4.35
C ASN A 97 11.28 -9.03 2.94
N SER A 98 10.46 -9.55 2.01
CA SER A 98 10.86 -9.69 0.61
C SER A 98 11.12 -8.33 -0.05
N ALA A 99 10.28 -7.32 0.22
CA ALA A 99 10.46 -5.96 -0.29
C ALA A 99 11.70 -5.29 0.32
N GLU A 100 11.94 -5.45 1.62
CA GLU A 100 13.13 -4.98 2.32
C GLU A 100 14.40 -5.54 1.67
N ALA A 101 14.47 -6.86 1.51
CA ALA A 101 15.61 -7.53 0.92
C ALA A 101 15.86 -7.07 -0.53
N TYR A 102 14.81 -6.85 -1.31
CA TYR A 102 14.89 -6.34 -2.68
C TYR A 102 15.39 -4.89 -2.72
N TRP A 103 14.73 -3.98 -2.01
CA TRP A 103 15.05 -2.55 -2.07
C TRP A 103 16.37 -2.20 -1.39
N ALA A 104 16.81 -2.98 -0.40
CA ALA A 104 18.14 -2.84 0.18
C ALA A 104 19.27 -3.07 -0.83
N GLN A 105 19.02 -3.89 -1.86
CA GLN A 105 19.97 -4.14 -2.95
C GLN A 105 19.83 -3.10 -4.08
N GLU A 106 18.59 -2.65 -4.37
CA GLU A 106 18.35 -1.77 -5.53
C GLU A 106 18.65 -0.29 -5.24
N LEU A 107 18.22 0.27 -4.10
CA LEU A 107 18.39 1.70 -3.81
C LEU A 107 19.85 2.20 -3.87
N PRO A 108 20.85 1.44 -3.38
CA PRO A 108 22.25 1.86 -3.48
C PRO A 108 22.74 2.06 -4.93
N ARG A 109 22.16 1.36 -5.92
CA ARG A 109 22.49 1.52 -7.34
C ARG A 109 22.15 2.93 -7.86
N TYR A 110 21.22 3.60 -7.17
CA TYR A 110 20.76 4.96 -7.47
C TYR A 110 21.33 6.00 -6.49
N GLY A 111 22.38 5.63 -5.73
CA GLY A 111 23.04 6.52 -4.77
C GLY A 111 22.18 6.88 -3.55
N LYS A 112 21.16 6.07 -3.26
CA LYS A 112 20.27 6.25 -2.10
C LYS A 112 20.58 5.25 -1.00
N LYS A 113 20.59 5.74 0.24
CA LYS A 113 20.71 4.84 1.40
C LYS A 113 19.34 4.22 1.70
N PHE A 114 19.30 2.90 1.75
CA PHE A 114 18.11 2.18 2.19
C PHE A 114 17.83 2.46 3.68
N ARG A 115 16.56 2.61 4.02
CA ARG A 115 16.02 2.66 5.38
C ARG A 115 14.81 1.74 5.41
N GLU A 116 14.68 0.98 6.47
CA GLU A 116 13.52 0.12 6.68
C GLU A 116 12.33 0.95 7.20
N PRO A 117 11.12 0.82 6.61
CA PRO A 117 9.91 1.36 7.23
C PRO A 117 9.51 0.48 8.41
N LYS A 118 8.77 1.03 9.36
CA LYS A 118 8.02 0.20 10.30
C LYS A 118 6.75 -0.31 9.62
N THR A 119 6.31 -1.52 9.98
CA THR A 119 5.01 -2.04 9.56
C THR A 119 4.14 -2.26 10.77
N VAL A 120 3.01 -1.57 10.82
CA VAL A 120 2.02 -1.67 11.89
C VAL A 120 0.84 -2.49 11.40
N ILE A 121 0.73 -3.72 11.90
CA ILE A 121 -0.43 -4.58 11.65
C ILE A 121 -1.43 -4.35 12.77
N TYR A 122 -2.67 -3.96 12.44
CA TYR A 122 -3.69 -3.62 13.41
C TYR A 122 -5.04 -4.25 13.04
N SER A 123 -6.00 -4.19 13.94
CA SER A 123 -7.39 -4.59 13.70
C SER A 123 -8.34 -3.49 14.14
N GLY A 124 -9.25 -3.09 13.26
CA GLY A 124 -10.24 -2.06 13.51
C GLY A 124 -9.69 -0.65 13.32
N ALA A 125 -8.98 -0.11 14.31
CA ALA A 125 -8.39 1.23 14.23
C ALA A 125 -7.12 1.37 15.08
N THR A 126 -6.20 2.25 14.65
CA THR A 126 -5.02 2.64 15.41
C THR A 126 -4.64 4.09 15.12
N GLN A 127 -3.67 4.65 15.85
CA GLN A 127 -3.16 6.01 15.63
C GLN A 127 -1.84 5.98 14.88
N SER A 128 -1.70 6.85 13.88
CA SER A 128 -0.44 7.15 13.21
C SER A 128 -0.08 8.62 13.37
N ALA A 129 1.16 8.98 13.02
CA ALA A 129 1.55 10.39 12.97
C ALA A 129 0.82 11.18 11.86
N CYS A 130 0.19 10.49 10.89
CA CYS A 130 -0.61 11.08 9.83
C CYS A 130 -2.12 11.15 10.15
N GLY A 131 -2.55 10.64 11.31
CA GLY A 131 -3.95 10.58 11.73
C GLY A 131 -4.41 9.18 12.12
N THR A 132 -5.71 9.01 12.30
CA THR A 132 -6.30 7.71 12.66
C THR A 132 -6.26 6.76 11.46
N ALA A 133 -5.64 5.59 11.64
CA ALA A 133 -5.73 4.46 10.75
C ALA A 133 -6.98 3.63 11.09
N SER A 134 -7.75 3.20 10.09
CA SER A 134 -8.87 2.28 10.27
C SER A 134 -9.05 1.41 9.03
N ASN A 135 -9.74 0.29 9.16
CA ASN A 135 -10.07 -0.58 8.02
C ASN A 135 -10.95 0.12 6.97
N GLN A 136 -11.62 1.21 7.33
CA GLN A 136 -12.38 2.05 6.38
C GLN A 136 -11.47 2.96 5.55
N VAL A 137 -10.28 3.29 6.04
CA VAL A 137 -9.28 4.08 5.31
C VAL A 137 -8.50 3.21 4.34
N GLY A 138 -8.40 1.92 4.61
CA GLY A 138 -7.51 0.99 3.91
C GLY A 138 -6.06 1.08 4.40
N PRO A 139 -5.18 0.25 3.83
CA PRO A 139 -3.73 0.36 4.02
C PRO A 139 -3.20 1.72 3.58
N PHE A 140 -2.14 2.20 4.23
CA PHE A 140 -1.46 3.42 3.81
C PHE A 140 -0.04 3.50 4.38
N TYR A 141 0.80 4.27 3.71
CA TYR A 141 2.11 4.69 4.20
C TYR A 141 2.04 6.09 4.82
N CYS A 142 2.56 6.26 6.03
CA CYS A 142 2.71 7.56 6.66
C CYS A 142 4.16 8.06 6.57
N PRO A 143 4.44 9.15 5.82
CA PRO A 143 5.80 9.66 5.67
C PRO A 143 6.33 10.36 6.93
N VAL A 144 5.47 10.72 7.88
CA VAL A 144 5.86 11.44 9.11
C VAL A 144 6.56 10.51 10.10
N ASP A 145 6.09 9.27 10.22
CA ASP A 145 6.70 8.24 11.09
C ASP A 145 7.38 7.11 10.32
N GLU A 146 7.44 7.24 8.97
CA GLU A 146 8.00 6.26 8.04
C GLU A 146 7.42 4.85 8.26
N SER A 147 6.11 4.76 8.45
CA SER A 147 5.43 3.50 8.79
C SER A 147 4.33 3.15 7.80
N ILE A 148 4.22 1.85 7.51
CA ILE A 148 3.13 1.23 6.74
C ILE A 148 2.08 0.74 7.73
N TYR A 149 0.82 1.08 7.52
CA TYR A 149 -0.32 0.70 8.36
C TYR A 149 -1.24 -0.23 7.58
N ILE A 150 -1.47 -1.44 8.09
CA ILE A 150 -2.30 -2.45 7.41
C ILE A 150 -3.20 -3.15 8.42
N ASP A 151 -4.51 -3.15 8.14
CA ASP A 151 -5.48 -4.04 8.78
C ASP A 151 -5.72 -5.24 7.85
N GLY A 152 -5.45 -6.46 8.33
CA GLY A 152 -5.63 -7.68 7.53
C GLY A 152 -7.07 -7.90 7.04
N SER A 153 -8.07 -7.36 7.75
CA SER A 153 -9.48 -7.43 7.31
C SER A 153 -9.79 -6.60 6.06
N PHE A 154 -8.89 -5.69 5.67
CA PHE A 154 -9.03 -4.94 4.42
C PHE A 154 -9.07 -5.84 3.19
N PHE A 155 -8.38 -6.97 3.20
CA PHE A 155 -8.36 -7.87 2.04
C PHE A 155 -9.73 -8.51 1.79
N ASP A 156 -10.52 -8.76 2.85
CA ASP A 156 -11.92 -9.17 2.69
C ASP A 156 -12.76 -8.05 2.08
N ILE A 157 -12.53 -6.79 2.49
CA ILE A 157 -13.19 -5.63 1.91
C ILE A 157 -12.81 -5.47 0.43
N LEU A 158 -11.53 -5.63 0.10
CA LEU A 158 -11.02 -5.55 -1.27
C LEU A 158 -11.71 -6.57 -2.19
N THR A 159 -11.91 -7.79 -1.72
CA THR A 159 -12.59 -8.85 -2.46
C THR A 159 -14.11 -8.63 -2.51
N GLN A 160 -14.75 -8.42 -1.36
CA GLN A 160 -16.22 -8.43 -1.26
C GLN A 160 -16.87 -7.16 -1.78
N ARG A 161 -16.20 -6.00 -1.60
CA ARG A 161 -16.76 -4.70 -2.00
C ARG A 161 -16.18 -4.16 -3.28
N PHE A 162 -14.88 -4.33 -3.49
CA PHE A 162 -14.20 -3.81 -4.67
C PHE A 162 -14.06 -4.85 -5.79
N GLY A 163 -14.38 -6.13 -5.51
CA GLY A 163 -14.44 -7.19 -6.51
C GLY A 163 -13.08 -7.66 -7.01
N SER A 164 -12.04 -7.50 -6.19
CA SER A 164 -10.73 -8.09 -6.44
C SER A 164 -10.79 -9.61 -6.32
N ASP A 165 -9.90 -10.30 -7.02
CA ASP A 165 -9.60 -11.70 -6.73
C ASP A 165 -8.98 -11.81 -5.32
N ASP A 166 -9.17 -12.98 -4.68
CA ASP A 166 -8.63 -13.30 -3.35
C ASP A 166 -7.25 -13.96 -3.40
N GLY A 167 -6.60 -13.95 -4.55
CA GLY A 167 -5.28 -14.55 -4.75
C GLY A 167 -4.19 -13.94 -3.87
N ALA A 168 -3.20 -14.75 -3.50
CA ALA A 168 -2.13 -14.30 -2.60
C ALA A 168 -1.42 -13.05 -3.13
N LEU A 169 -1.12 -12.99 -4.45
CA LEU A 169 -0.44 -11.82 -5.02
C LEU A 169 -1.34 -10.56 -5.06
N ALA A 170 -2.67 -10.70 -4.99
CA ALA A 170 -3.56 -9.54 -4.83
C ALA A 170 -3.31 -8.84 -3.49
N GLN A 171 -3.15 -9.61 -2.41
CA GLN A 171 -2.83 -9.08 -1.08
C GLN A 171 -1.39 -8.57 -0.99
N GLU A 172 -0.44 -9.32 -1.54
CA GLU A 172 0.97 -8.97 -1.59
C GLU A 172 1.22 -7.70 -2.43
N TYR A 173 0.45 -7.48 -3.51
CA TYR A 173 0.47 -6.24 -4.30
C TYR A 173 0.15 -5.01 -3.45
N VAL A 174 -0.89 -5.07 -2.63
CA VAL A 174 -1.26 -3.93 -1.76
C VAL A 174 -0.10 -3.59 -0.82
N VAL A 175 0.50 -4.59 -0.18
CA VAL A 175 1.65 -4.39 0.71
C VAL A 175 2.85 -3.79 -0.03
N ALA A 176 3.13 -4.30 -1.24
CA ALA A 176 4.24 -3.82 -2.07
C ALA A 176 3.99 -2.40 -2.61
N HIS A 177 2.74 -2.02 -2.86
CA HIS A 177 2.33 -0.68 -3.23
C HIS A 177 2.63 0.32 -2.09
N GLU A 178 2.21 0.00 -0.86
CA GLU A 178 2.51 0.83 0.32
C GLU A 178 4.01 0.92 0.58
N TYR A 179 4.73 -0.17 0.34
CA TYR A 179 6.18 -0.17 0.37
C TYR A 179 6.77 0.74 -0.72
N GLY A 180 6.14 0.79 -1.89
CA GLY A 180 6.47 1.72 -2.98
C GLY A 180 6.42 3.19 -2.54
N HIS A 181 5.44 3.58 -1.74
CA HIS A 181 5.37 4.93 -1.15
C HIS A 181 6.54 5.20 -0.20
N HIS A 182 6.99 4.20 0.57
CA HIS A 182 8.20 4.35 1.36
C HIS A 182 9.43 4.61 0.47
N ILE A 183 9.58 3.88 -0.64
CA ILE A 183 10.66 4.12 -1.60
C ILE A 183 10.58 5.52 -2.20
N GLN A 184 9.41 5.99 -2.55
CA GLN A 184 9.21 7.37 -3.03
C GLN A 184 9.61 8.41 -1.97
N ASN A 185 9.35 8.14 -0.68
CA ASN A 185 9.79 8.99 0.41
C ASN A 185 11.33 9.04 0.49
N VAL A 186 12.00 7.89 0.40
CA VAL A 186 13.48 7.81 0.35
C VAL A 186 14.05 8.56 -0.86
N LEU A 187 13.36 8.52 -1.99
CA LEU A 187 13.73 9.24 -3.22
C LEU A 187 13.42 10.74 -3.16
N GLY A 188 12.58 11.19 -2.22
CA GLY A 188 12.14 12.59 -2.09
C GLY A 188 11.04 12.99 -3.08
N LEU A 189 10.20 12.04 -3.51
CA LEU A 189 9.20 12.25 -4.56
C LEU A 189 7.78 12.49 -4.03
N LEU A 190 7.47 12.06 -2.80
CA LEU A 190 6.11 12.14 -2.24
C LEU A 190 5.52 13.56 -2.20
N GLY A 191 6.34 14.57 -1.99
CA GLY A 191 5.88 15.96 -1.94
C GLY A 191 5.22 16.46 -3.23
N ARG A 192 5.42 15.77 -4.36
CA ARG A 192 4.79 16.12 -5.65
C ARG A 192 3.29 15.90 -5.66
N ALA A 193 2.80 14.90 -4.92
CA ALA A 193 1.35 14.65 -4.78
C ALA A 193 0.65 15.83 -4.10
N GLN A 194 1.29 16.49 -3.13
CA GLN A 194 0.71 17.63 -2.41
C GLN A 194 0.67 18.91 -3.25
N GLN A 195 1.56 19.05 -4.22
CA GLN A 195 1.62 20.23 -5.10
C GLN A 195 0.52 20.23 -6.16
N ASP A 196 0.08 19.04 -6.56
CA ASP A 196 -0.98 18.84 -7.56
C ASP A 196 -1.81 17.61 -7.15
N PRO A 197 -2.84 17.82 -6.27
CA PRO A 197 -3.46 16.75 -5.51
C PRO A 197 -4.59 16.02 -6.22
N GLN A 198 -5.12 16.51 -7.35
CA GLN A 198 -6.29 15.93 -8.00
C GLN A 198 -6.25 16.05 -9.51
N GLY A 199 -6.85 15.08 -10.20
CA GLY A 199 -7.00 15.02 -11.64
C GLY A 199 -6.21 13.87 -12.26
N ALA A 200 -6.67 13.36 -13.39
CA ALA A 200 -6.10 12.18 -14.06
C ALA A 200 -4.59 12.29 -14.37
N GLN A 201 -4.08 13.49 -14.57
CA GLN A 201 -2.66 13.74 -14.85
C GLN A 201 -1.92 14.40 -13.67
N SER A 202 -2.57 14.46 -12.49
CA SER A 202 -2.05 15.15 -11.32
C SER A 202 -0.78 14.52 -10.75
N GLY A 203 -0.08 15.29 -9.93
CA GLY A 203 1.04 14.79 -9.13
C GLY A 203 0.65 13.65 -8.19
N ALA A 204 -0.59 13.67 -7.65
CA ALA A 204 -1.12 12.60 -6.83
C ALA A 204 -1.23 11.30 -7.63
N VAL A 205 -1.94 11.30 -8.77
CA VAL A 205 -2.07 10.13 -9.64
C VAL A 205 -0.70 9.60 -10.08
N ARG A 206 0.24 10.49 -10.44
CA ARG A 206 1.61 10.08 -10.82
C ARG A 206 2.36 9.38 -9.69
N VAL A 207 2.19 9.80 -8.45
CA VAL A 207 2.79 9.16 -7.28
C VAL A 207 2.18 7.77 -7.07
N GLU A 208 0.89 7.61 -7.20
CA GLU A 208 0.20 6.33 -7.07
C GLU A 208 0.62 5.31 -8.15
N LEU A 209 0.60 5.73 -9.41
CA LEU A 209 1.01 4.87 -10.53
C LEU A 209 2.50 4.48 -10.46
N MET A 210 3.35 5.36 -9.90
CA MET A 210 4.73 5.02 -9.61
C MET A 210 4.84 3.97 -8.50
N ALA A 211 4.00 4.02 -7.47
CA ALA A 211 3.97 3.00 -6.41
C ALA A 211 3.53 1.64 -6.98
N ASP A 212 2.56 1.61 -7.90
CA ASP A 212 2.18 0.40 -8.63
C ASP A 212 3.36 -0.17 -9.44
N CYS A 213 4.11 0.69 -10.12
CA CYS A 213 5.30 0.28 -10.86
C CYS A 213 6.37 -0.30 -9.94
N PHE A 214 6.63 0.30 -8.79
CA PHE A 214 7.56 -0.23 -7.78
C PHE A 214 7.09 -1.56 -7.20
N GLY A 215 5.79 -1.74 -7.00
CA GLY A 215 5.19 -3.03 -6.66
C GLY A 215 5.44 -4.09 -7.74
N GLY A 216 5.34 -3.70 -9.01
CA GLY A 216 5.66 -4.56 -10.15
C GLY A 216 7.15 -4.96 -10.22
N MET A 217 8.07 -4.02 -9.97
CA MET A 217 9.51 -4.30 -9.87
C MET A 217 9.81 -5.34 -8.80
N TRP A 218 9.25 -5.15 -7.60
CA TRP A 218 9.37 -6.10 -6.52
C TRP A 218 8.81 -7.48 -6.91
N ALA A 219 7.59 -7.54 -7.45
CA ALA A 219 6.93 -8.80 -7.80
C ALA A 219 7.77 -9.64 -8.78
N GLN A 220 8.38 -9.01 -9.79
CA GLN A 220 9.28 -9.69 -10.73
C GLN A 220 10.53 -10.24 -10.06
N ALA A 221 11.10 -9.53 -9.09
CA ALA A 221 12.33 -9.91 -8.40
C ALA A 221 12.10 -10.90 -7.25
N ALA A 222 10.89 -10.97 -6.68
CA ALA A 222 10.60 -11.67 -5.44
C ALA A 222 10.91 -13.19 -5.48
N ALA A 223 10.80 -13.83 -6.67
CA ALA A 223 11.17 -15.23 -6.86
C ALA A 223 12.71 -15.48 -6.88
N THR A 224 13.51 -14.43 -6.94
CA THR A 224 14.98 -14.50 -6.92
C THR A 224 15.60 -13.81 -5.72
N THR A 225 14.86 -12.99 -5.00
CA THR A 225 15.29 -12.34 -3.77
C THR A 225 15.36 -13.36 -2.64
N GLN A 226 16.45 -13.37 -1.90
CA GLN A 226 16.76 -14.39 -0.89
C GLN A 226 16.76 -13.81 0.53
N ASP A 227 16.41 -14.66 1.50
CA ASP A 227 16.63 -14.40 2.91
C ASP A 227 18.13 -14.53 3.27
N ALA A 228 18.49 -14.26 4.53
CA ALA A 228 19.86 -14.38 5.02
C ALA A 228 20.43 -15.82 4.94
N ASN A 229 19.59 -16.83 4.79
CA ASN A 229 19.97 -18.24 4.67
C ASN A 229 20.07 -18.70 3.22
N GLY A 230 19.81 -17.82 2.23
CA GLY A 230 19.86 -18.13 0.81
C GLY A 230 18.59 -18.78 0.26
N ASN A 231 17.49 -18.82 1.02
CA ASN A 231 16.19 -19.26 0.52
C ASN A 231 15.50 -18.13 -0.21
N THR A 232 15.01 -18.36 -1.42
CA THR A 232 14.19 -17.36 -2.12
C THR A 232 12.85 -17.15 -1.38
N TYR A 233 12.40 -15.89 -1.29
CA TYR A 233 11.17 -15.56 -0.58
C TYR A 233 9.96 -16.21 -1.23
N LEU A 234 9.79 -16.04 -2.53
CA LEU A 234 8.61 -16.50 -3.22
C LEU A 234 8.93 -17.52 -4.31
N LYS A 235 7.95 -18.34 -4.64
CA LYS A 235 7.99 -19.25 -5.78
C LYS A 235 7.86 -18.44 -7.08
N PRO A 236 8.30 -18.97 -8.24
CA PRO A 236 8.10 -18.29 -9.53
C PRO A 236 6.63 -17.91 -9.76
N LEU A 237 6.44 -16.71 -10.30
CA LEU A 237 5.12 -16.19 -10.65
C LEU A 237 4.41 -17.07 -11.67
N THR A 238 3.15 -17.34 -11.42
CA THR A 238 2.23 -17.94 -12.41
C THR A 238 1.40 -16.83 -13.09
N GLN A 239 0.76 -17.18 -14.20
CA GLN A 239 -0.17 -16.25 -14.86
C GLN A 239 -1.37 -15.90 -13.96
N ASP A 240 -1.82 -16.86 -13.14
CA ASP A 240 -2.92 -16.64 -12.19
C ASP A 240 -2.52 -15.68 -11.09
N ASP A 241 -1.29 -15.76 -10.59
CA ASP A 241 -0.77 -14.78 -9.64
C ASP A 241 -0.80 -13.37 -10.23
N VAL A 242 -0.25 -13.18 -11.42
CA VAL A 242 -0.25 -11.87 -12.09
C VAL A 242 -1.67 -11.36 -12.29
N ARG A 243 -2.60 -12.23 -12.72
CA ARG A 243 -4.01 -11.87 -12.89
C ARG A 243 -4.62 -11.37 -11.59
N SER A 244 -4.33 -12.04 -10.47
CA SER A 244 -4.88 -11.63 -9.17
C SER A 244 -4.34 -10.26 -8.73
N ALA A 245 -3.05 -9.96 -8.94
CA ALA A 245 -2.49 -8.63 -8.67
C ALA A 245 -3.15 -7.55 -9.54
N LEU A 246 -3.31 -7.82 -10.85
CA LEU A 246 -3.98 -6.90 -11.76
C LEU A 246 -5.45 -6.68 -11.39
N SER A 247 -6.13 -7.72 -10.88
CA SER A 247 -7.49 -7.60 -10.35
C SER A 247 -7.53 -6.66 -9.14
N ALA A 248 -6.57 -6.76 -8.22
CA ALA A 248 -6.49 -5.86 -7.07
C ALA A 248 -6.20 -4.41 -7.50
N ALA A 249 -5.25 -4.21 -8.42
CA ALA A 249 -4.94 -2.89 -8.96
C ALA A 249 -6.16 -2.23 -9.62
N ALA A 250 -6.89 -2.98 -10.44
CA ALA A 250 -8.11 -2.49 -11.08
C ALA A 250 -9.23 -2.19 -10.07
N ALA A 251 -9.37 -3.03 -9.04
CA ALA A 251 -10.44 -2.90 -8.05
C ALA A 251 -10.38 -1.56 -7.29
N VAL A 252 -9.18 -1.00 -7.12
CA VAL A 252 -8.94 0.28 -6.43
C VAL A 252 -8.63 1.44 -7.39
N GLY A 253 -8.89 1.30 -8.69
CA GLY A 253 -8.88 2.40 -9.65
C GLY A 253 -10.03 3.38 -9.40
N ASP A 254 -9.76 4.69 -9.53
CA ASP A 254 -10.74 5.74 -9.25
C ASP A 254 -11.99 5.61 -10.13
N ASP A 255 -11.84 5.22 -11.38
CA ASP A 255 -12.94 4.97 -12.32
C ASP A 255 -13.86 3.86 -11.82
N ASN A 256 -13.31 2.71 -11.42
CA ASN A 256 -14.08 1.59 -10.88
C ASN A 256 -14.77 1.94 -9.56
N ILE A 257 -14.09 2.65 -8.67
CA ILE A 257 -14.64 3.08 -7.39
C ILE A 257 -15.79 4.06 -7.63
N GLN A 258 -15.61 5.06 -8.50
CA GLN A 258 -16.61 6.09 -8.78
C GLN A 258 -17.83 5.52 -9.51
N GLU A 259 -17.62 4.64 -10.51
CA GLU A 259 -18.70 3.98 -11.21
C GLU A 259 -19.59 3.16 -10.25
N ARG A 260 -18.97 2.37 -9.35
CA ARG A 260 -19.70 1.57 -8.36
C ARG A 260 -20.44 2.42 -7.33
N ALA A 261 -19.83 3.54 -6.91
CA ALA A 261 -20.39 4.39 -5.85
C ALA A 261 -21.45 5.37 -6.35
N GLN A 262 -21.27 5.92 -7.56
CA GLN A 262 -22.01 7.06 -8.07
C GLN A 262 -22.64 6.83 -9.44
N GLY A 263 -22.31 5.72 -10.12
CA GLY A 263 -22.75 5.43 -11.49
C GLY A 263 -22.22 6.43 -12.53
N ARG A 264 -21.11 7.11 -12.23
CA ARG A 264 -20.43 8.04 -13.14
C ARG A 264 -18.98 8.20 -12.78
N VAL A 265 -18.15 8.48 -13.77
CA VAL A 265 -16.70 8.72 -13.61
C VAL A 265 -16.40 10.21 -13.77
N THR A 266 -15.55 10.76 -12.91
CA THR A 266 -15.14 12.18 -12.91
C THR A 266 -13.62 12.27 -12.77
N PRO A 267 -12.87 12.22 -13.91
CA PRO A 267 -11.40 12.18 -13.89
C PRO A 267 -10.73 13.38 -13.22
N GLU A 268 -11.41 14.53 -13.19
CA GLU A 268 -10.92 15.74 -12.54
C GLU A 268 -10.75 15.61 -11.02
N SER A 269 -11.40 14.62 -10.41
CA SER A 269 -11.32 14.34 -8.98
C SER A 269 -10.47 13.13 -8.63
N TRP A 270 -9.81 12.52 -9.60
CA TRP A 270 -8.97 11.35 -9.37
C TRP A 270 -7.76 11.68 -8.52
N THR A 271 -7.36 10.69 -7.74
CA THR A 271 -6.22 10.77 -6.83
C THR A 271 -5.31 9.55 -6.94
N HIS A 272 -5.83 8.43 -7.51
CA HIS A 272 -5.10 7.15 -7.65
C HIS A 272 -4.91 6.72 -9.10
N GLY A 273 -5.69 7.28 -10.06
CA GLY A 273 -5.65 6.90 -11.45
C GLY A 273 -6.67 5.82 -11.84
N SER A 274 -6.79 5.59 -13.13
CA SER A 274 -7.71 4.57 -13.66
C SER A 274 -7.25 3.14 -13.38
N ALA A 275 -8.19 2.22 -13.39
CA ALA A 275 -7.91 0.78 -13.30
C ALA A 275 -6.88 0.33 -14.34
N ASP A 276 -7.04 0.77 -15.59
CA ASP A 276 -6.14 0.42 -16.70
C ASP A 276 -4.73 0.98 -16.47
N ALA A 277 -4.60 2.24 -16.04
CA ALA A 277 -3.29 2.85 -15.78
C ALA A 277 -2.56 2.13 -14.64
N ARG A 278 -3.24 1.83 -13.54
CA ARG A 278 -2.67 1.09 -12.40
C ARG A 278 -2.14 -0.28 -12.83
N GLN A 279 -2.92 -1.04 -13.59
CA GLN A 279 -2.48 -2.33 -14.14
C GLN A 279 -1.27 -2.17 -15.08
N ASN A 280 -1.31 -1.18 -15.97
CA ASN A 280 -0.24 -0.95 -16.94
C ASN A 280 1.07 -0.58 -16.27
N TRP A 281 1.05 0.28 -15.23
CA TRP A 281 2.25 0.63 -14.49
C TRP A 281 2.80 -0.51 -13.65
N PHE A 282 1.96 -1.35 -13.06
CA PHE A 282 2.41 -2.59 -12.42
C PHE A 282 3.12 -3.52 -13.41
N ILE A 283 2.54 -3.72 -14.60
CA ILE A 283 3.16 -4.51 -15.69
C ILE A 283 4.46 -3.87 -16.16
N ALA A 284 4.53 -2.54 -16.26
CA ALA A 284 5.74 -1.81 -16.62
C ALA A 284 6.86 -2.08 -15.61
N GLY A 285 6.53 -2.06 -14.31
CA GLY A 285 7.45 -2.43 -13.24
C GLY A 285 7.98 -3.84 -13.39
N MET A 286 7.11 -4.81 -13.63
CA MET A 286 7.51 -6.20 -13.88
C MET A 286 8.47 -6.36 -15.09
N LYS A 287 8.36 -5.48 -16.07
CA LYS A 287 9.18 -5.50 -17.29
C LYS A 287 10.38 -4.55 -17.25
N SER A 288 10.55 -3.81 -16.15
CA SER A 288 11.57 -2.76 -16.05
C SER A 288 13.01 -3.26 -16.11
N GLY A 289 13.26 -4.54 -15.80
CA GLY A 289 14.61 -5.09 -15.68
C GLY A 289 15.39 -4.47 -14.50
N ASN A 290 14.68 -4.08 -13.44
CA ASN A 290 15.18 -3.36 -12.26
C ASN A 290 15.66 -1.93 -12.56
N ASP A 291 15.25 -1.35 -13.67
CA ASP A 291 15.53 0.07 -13.95
C ASP A 291 14.40 0.94 -13.37
N ILE A 292 14.71 1.63 -12.27
CA ILE A 292 13.77 2.52 -11.56
C ILE A 292 13.31 3.71 -12.44
N ASN A 293 14.10 4.11 -13.46
CA ASN A 293 13.72 5.21 -14.34
C ASN A 293 12.51 4.85 -15.21
N LYS A 294 12.28 3.57 -15.47
CA LYS A 294 11.07 3.09 -16.17
C LYS A 294 9.80 3.21 -15.35
N CYS A 295 9.92 3.51 -14.06
CA CYS A 295 8.80 3.85 -13.19
C CYS A 295 8.61 5.37 -13.02
N ASN A 296 9.35 6.20 -13.77
CA ASN A 296 9.22 7.65 -13.65
C ASN A 296 7.97 8.18 -14.36
N THR A 297 6.85 8.15 -13.67
CA THR A 297 5.55 8.66 -14.15
C THR A 297 5.57 10.17 -14.46
N PHE A 298 6.57 10.89 -13.98
CA PHE A 298 6.76 12.33 -14.26
C PHE A 298 7.52 12.59 -15.54
N SER A 299 8.03 11.57 -16.21
CA SER A 299 8.74 11.68 -17.49
C SER A 299 7.83 11.57 -18.71
N VAL A 300 6.56 11.27 -18.52
CA VAL A 300 5.54 11.15 -19.56
C VAL A 300 4.52 12.28 -19.46
N ASP A 301 3.95 12.68 -20.60
CA ASP A 301 2.95 13.75 -20.63
C ASP A 301 1.63 13.29 -19.98
N ASP A 302 1.18 12.11 -20.32
CA ASP A 302 -0.06 11.53 -19.82
C ASP A 302 0.19 10.15 -19.18
N PRO A 303 0.22 10.04 -17.84
CA PRO A 303 0.51 8.79 -17.16
C PRO A 303 -0.63 7.76 -17.23
N GLU A 304 -1.84 8.19 -17.64
CA GLU A 304 -2.98 7.29 -17.84
C GLU A 304 -2.83 6.41 -19.10
N THR A 305 -2.11 6.90 -20.11
CA THR A 305 -2.01 6.23 -21.42
C THR A 305 -0.57 5.95 -21.87
N GLN A 306 0.42 6.53 -21.20
CA GLN A 306 1.83 6.43 -21.57
C GLN A 306 2.65 5.78 -20.45
N ILE A 307 3.61 4.95 -20.83
CA ILE A 307 4.58 4.32 -19.92
C ILE A 307 5.97 4.88 -20.22
N ALA A 308 6.78 5.11 -19.18
CA ALA A 308 8.17 5.55 -19.32
C ALA A 308 9.00 4.51 -20.10
N SER A 309 9.80 4.96 -21.04
CA SER A 309 10.61 4.14 -21.97
C SER A 309 11.99 3.79 -21.39
#